data_f29f0418412db2bd9855583e0f21659c
#
_entry.id   f29f0418412db2bd9855583e0f21659c
#
_cell.length_a   1.000
_cell.length_b   1.000
_cell.length_c   1.000
_cell.angle_alpha   90.00
_cell.angle_beta   90.00
_cell.angle_gamma   90.00
#
_symmetry.space_group_name_H-M   'P 1'
#
loop_
_entity.id
_entity.type
_entity.pdbx_description
1 polymer ?
#
loop_
_entity_poly.entity_id
_entity_poly.type
_entity_poly.pdbx_seq_one_letter_code
_entity_poly.pdbx_strand_id
1 'polypeptide(L)'
;MKKRIVVAGFGILSITLIAVLIWFFGFHLPKVEKDKKQQQLVKEYYDNKLNLYQQENDKYSDYEVDVVFLGDSLTDGYNLKLYYPDYVVSNRGIGGETTHGLEERLKVSAYDLKPKVVVMLIGGNNLNTMIENYEDILIGLKDNLPNTKVILLSLTAMGKDWGHKNEIACLNNVKIKLLAEKYDYTFVDLFTPLFDINIGEVYSDYTTDGAHFTSKGYEVVTSVVKPVIDSLLVLN
;
A
#
# COMPACT_ATOMS: atom_id res chain seq x y z
N MET A 1 -40.63 -18.59 -52.81
CA MET A 1 -39.28 -18.28 -52.25
C MET A 1 -39.28 -17.15 -51.19
N LYS A 2 -39.96 -16.01 -51.38
CA LYS A 2 -39.91 -14.88 -50.40
C LYS A 2 -40.42 -15.21 -49.00
N LYS A 3 -41.46 -16.03 -48.79
CA LYS A 3 -41.98 -16.41 -47.45
C LYS A 3 -40.95 -17.24 -46.62
N ARG A 4 -40.15 -18.12 -47.25
CA ARG A 4 -39.14 -18.93 -46.51
C ARG A 4 -37.98 -18.11 -46.03
N ILE A 5 -37.59 -17.06 -46.76
CA ILE A 5 -36.48 -16.16 -46.37
C ILE A 5 -36.89 -15.29 -45.18
N VAL A 6 -38.15 -14.83 -45.12
CA VAL A 6 -38.67 -14.03 -44.00
C VAL A 6 -38.73 -14.86 -42.71
N VAL A 7 -39.21 -16.11 -42.78
CA VAL A 7 -39.27 -17.00 -41.61
C VAL A 7 -37.86 -17.37 -41.08
N ALA A 8 -36.90 -17.59 -41.96
CA ALA A 8 -35.51 -17.86 -41.56
C ALA A 8 -34.88 -16.63 -40.89
N GLY A 9 -35.17 -15.42 -41.38
CA GLY A 9 -34.66 -14.17 -40.78
C GLY A 9 -35.21 -13.93 -39.36
N PHE A 10 -36.49 -14.18 -39.11
CA PHE A 10 -37.09 -14.10 -37.78
C PHE A 10 -36.55 -15.15 -36.82
N GLY A 11 -36.26 -16.35 -37.28
CA GLY A 11 -35.65 -17.41 -36.46
C GLY A 11 -34.26 -17.06 -36.01
N ILE A 12 -33.40 -16.48 -36.87
CA ILE A 12 -32.05 -16.05 -36.53
C ILE A 12 -32.07 -14.88 -35.54
N LEU A 13 -32.96 -13.88 -35.73
CA LEU A 13 -33.12 -12.76 -34.80
C LEU A 13 -33.57 -13.22 -33.41
N SER A 14 -34.46 -14.20 -33.33
CA SER A 14 -34.93 -14.76 -32.06
C SER A 14 -33.84 -15.51 -31.31
N ILE A 15 -33.01 -16.29 -32.02
CA ILE A 15 -31.90 -17.03 -31.44
C ILE A 15 -30.79 -16.08 -30.91
N THR A 16 -30.47 -15.04 -31.68
CA THR A 16 -29.52 -14.03 -31.24
C THR A 16 -30.01 -13.25 -30.02
N LEU A 17 -31.30 -12.88 -29.98
CA LEU A 17 -31.89 -12.21 -28.83
C LEU A 17 -31.84 -13.10 -27.57
N ILE A 18 -32.17 -14.37 -27.69
CA ILE A 18 -32.10 -15.33 -26.58
C ILE A 18 -30.66 -15.48 -26.11
N ALA A 19 -29.67 -15.61 -26.99
CA ALA A 19 -28.27 -15.69 -26.64
C ALA A 19 -27.77 -14.44 -25.89
N VAL A 20 -28.19 -13.26 -26.35
CA VAL A 20 -27.86 -11.98 -25.68
C VAL A 20 -28.50 -11.91 -24.28
N LEU A 21 -29.77 -12.35 -24.14
CA LEU A 21 -30.47 -12.38 -22.85
C LEU A 21 -29.80 -13.38 -21.89
N ILE A 22 -29.42 -14.56 -22.35
CA ILE A 22 -28.69 -15.55 -21.53
C ILE A 22 -27.36 -14.99 -21.08
N TRP A 23 -26.60 -14.36 -21.99
CA TRP A 23 -25.31 -13.72 -21.64
C TRP A 23 -25.51 -12.59 -20.64
N PHE A 24 -26.49 -11.70 -20.87
CA PHE A 24 -26.75 -10.55 -20.02
C PHE A 24 -27.20 -10.96 -18.62
N PHE A 25 -28.23 -11.77 -18.51
CA PHE A 25 -28.79 -12.20 -17.22
C PHE A 25 -27.97 -13.30 -16.54
N GLY A 26 -27.36 -14.22 -17.31
CA GLY A 26 -26.63 -15.33 -16.77
C GLY A 26 -25.18 -15.02 -16.40
N PHE A 27 -24.55 -14.07 -17.07
CA PHE A 27 -23.13 -13.79 -16.89
C PHE A 27 -22.83 -12.32 -16.56
N HIS A 28 -23.41 -11.38 -17.33
CA HIS A 28 -23.06 -9.98 -17.19
C HIS A 28 -23.59 -9.36 -15.89
N LEU A 29 -24.88 -9.49 -15.62
CA LEU A 29 -25.49 -8.95 -14.39
C LEU A 29 -24.89 -9.54 -13.11
N PRO A 30 -24.74 -10.87 -12.96
CA PRO A 30 -24.11 -11.45 -11.76
C PRO A 30 -22.66 -10.97 -11.56
N LYS A 31 -21.91 -10.77 -12.65
CA LYS A 31 -20.56 -10.21 -12.58
C LYS A 31 -20.58 -8.76 -12.07
N VAL A 32 -21.44 -7.92 -12.63
CA VAL A 32 -21.59 -6.52 -12.20
C VAL A 32 -22.01 -6.42 -10.73
N GLU A 33 -22.94 -7.26 -10.29
CA GLU A 33 -23.36 -7.29 -8.88
C GLU A 33 -22.23 -7.74 -7.95
N LYS A 34 -21.46 -8.75 -8.36
CA LYS A 34 -20.27 -9.21 -7.62
C LYS A 34 -19.22 -8.11 -7.51
N ASP A 35 -18.95 -7.42 -8.63
CA ASP A 35 -17.95 -6.35 -8.66
C ASP A 35 -18.40 -5.16 -7.78
N LYS A 36 -19.68 -4.77 -7.81
CA LYS A 36 -20.23 -3.75 -6.92
C LYS A 36 -20.11 -4.13 -5.45
N LYS A 37 -20.45 -5.38 -5.10
CA LYS A 37 -20.32 -5.87 -3.73
C LYS A 37 -18.87 -5.85 -3.27
N GLN A 38 -17.93 -6.24 -4.13
CA GLN A 38 -16.50 -6.19 -3.82
C GLN A 38 -16.03 -4.75 -3.60
N GLN A 39 -16.43 -3.81 -4.46
CA GLN A 39 -16.11 -2.39 -4.29
C GLN A 39 -16.67 -1.82 -2.99
N GLN A 40 -17.89 -2.21 -2.62
CA GLN A 40 -18.50 -1.80 -1.36
C GLN A 40 -17.72 -2.33 -0.16
N LEU A 41 -17.30 -3.59 -0.16
CA LEU A 41 -16.49 -4.18 0.91
C LEU A 41 -15.13 -3.48 1.06
N VAL A 42 -14.47 -3.15 -0.06
CA VAL A 42 -13.20 -2.40 -0.06
C VAL A 42 -13.42 -1.01 0.53
N LYS A 43 -14.50 -0.33 0.13
CA LYS A 43 -14.83 0.99 0.67
C LYS A 43 -15.13 0.93 2.18
N GLU A 44 -15.94 -0.03 2.63
CA GLU A 44 -16.25 -0.21 4.05
C GLU A 44 -14.98 -0.50 4.87
N TYR A 45 -14.07 -1.34 4.36
CA TYR A 45 -12.79 -1.60 4.99
C TYR A 45 -11.96 -0.31 5.13
N TYR A 46 -11.86 0.47 4.05
CA TYR A 46 -11.13 1.74 4.03
C TYR A 46 -11.72 2.75 5.04
N ASP A 47 -13.04 2.97 4.98
CA ASP A 47 -13.76 3.88 5.86
C ASP A 47 -13.60 3.46 7.35
N ASN A 48 -13.65 2.16 7.65
CA ASN A 48 -13.43 1.63 8.98
C ASN A 48 -12.00 1.91 9.48
N LYS A 49 -10.99 1.77 8.62
CA LYS A 49 -9.60 2.11 8.96
C LYS A 49 -9.45 3.60 9.32
N LEU A 50 -10.01 4.50 8.52
CA LEU A 50 -9.96 5.94 8.80
C LEU A 50 -10.66 6.30 10.11
N ASN A 51 -11.82 5.69 10.38
CA ASN A 51 -12.54 5.88 11.64
C ASN A 51 -11.73 5.39 12.86
N LEU A 52 -11.05 4.25 12.75
CA LEU A 52 -10.17 3.74 13.79
C LEU A 52 -8.98 4.69 14.04
N TYR A 53 -8.40 5.25 12.98
CA TYR A 53 -7.31 6.21 13.07
C TYR A 53 -7.75 7.49 13.77
N GLN A 54 -8.94 8.02 13.45
CA GLN A 54 -9.48 9.19 14.13
C GLN A 54 -9.70 8.91 15.63
N GLN A 55 -10.33 7.77 15.98
CA GLN A 55 -10.53 7.38 17.38
C GLN A 55 -9.23 7.15 18.15
N GLU A 56 -8.16 6.76 17.45
CA GLU A 56 -6.84 6.62 18.05
C GLU A 56 -6.19 7.99 18.26
N ASN A 57 -6.31 8.92 17.29
CA ASN A 57 -5.80 10.29 17.43
C ASN A 57 -6.38 10.97 18.66
N ASP A 58 -7.68 10.78 18.94
CA ASP A 58 -8.37 11.38 20.07
C ASP A 58 -7.83 10.93 21.45
N LYS A 59 -6.98 9.89 21.48
CA LYS A 59 -6.39 9.34 22.73
C LYS A 59 -5.02 9.94 23.07
N TYR A 60 -4.37 10.59 22.12
CA TYR A 60 -3.00 11.04 22.26
C TYR A 60 -2.89 12.56 22.12
N SER A 61 -2.00 13.13 22.90
CA SER A 61 -1.54 14.51 22.75
C SER A 61 -0.44 14.60 21.70
N ASP A 62 -0.12 15.82 21.24
CA ASP A 62 0.98 16.06 20.30
C ASP A 62 2.30 15.45 20.81
N TYR A 63 2.98 14.69 19.94
CA TYR A 63 4.26 14.00 20.21
C TYR A 63 4.23 12.92 21.30
N GLU A 64 3.05 12.46 21.73
CA GLU A 64 2.93 11.33 22.66
C GLU A 64 3.16 9.98 21.94
N VAL A 65 2.79 9.89 20.66
CA VAL A 65 3.12 8.73 19.83
C VAL A 65 4.57 8.82 19.36
N ASP A 66 5.36 7.80 19.68
CA ASP A 66 6.77 7.75 19.29
C ASP A 66 6.92 7.55 17.78
N VAL A 67 6.22 6.55 17.21
CA VAL A 67 6.37 6.22 15.80
C VAL A 67 5.03 5.92 15.13
N VAL A 68 4.76 6.58 14.01
CA VAL A 68 3.68 6.19 13.11
C VAL A 68 4.25 5.49 11.87
N PHE A 69 3.63 4.38 11.47
CA PHE A 69 3.98 3.65 10.25
C PHE A 69 2.90 3.89 9.19
N LEU A 70 3.25 4.58 8.11
CA LEU A 70 2.40 4.88 6.96
C LEU A 70 2.67 3.89 5.84
N GLY A 71 1.63 3.40 5.18
CA GLY A 71 1.84 2.52 4.04
C GLY A 71 0.62 1.75 3.58
N ASP A 72 0.90 0.69 2.86
CA ASP A 72 -0.06 -0.22 2.25
C ASP A 72 -0.24 -1.53 3.05
N SER A 73 -0.49 -2.65 2.36
CA SER A 73 -0.68 -3.97 2.99
C SER A 73 0.54 -4.47 3.77
N LEU A 74 1.74 -4.09 3.37
CA LEU A 74 2.96 -4.47 4.10
C LEU A 74 3.02 -3.79 5.47
N THR A 75 2.56 -2.56 5.55
CA THR A 75 2.43 -1.84 6.82
C THR A 75 1.21 -2.34 7.61
N ASP A 76 0.07 -2.54 6.97
CA ASP A 76 -1.16 -3.02 7.61
C ASP A 76 -0.96 -4.37 8.33
N GLY A 77 -0.27 -5.31 7.68
CA GLY A 77 0.05 -6.63 8.22
C GLY A 77 1.17 -6.63 9.27
N TYR A 78 1.83 -5.49 9.54
CA TYR A 78 2.95 -5.42 10.47
C TYR A 78 2.47 -5.41 11.94
N ASN A 79 2.77 -6.44 12.69
CA ASN A 79 2.46 -6.49 14.12
C ASN A 79 3.42 -5.62 14.93
N LEU A 80 3.23 -4.29 14.87
CA LEU A 80 4.14 -3.31 15.49
C LEU A 80 4.29 -3.53 17.00
N LYS A 81 3.25 -3.96 17.71
CA LYS A 81 3.32 -4.23 19.16
C LYS A 81 4.29 -5.37 19.51
N LEU A 82 4.43 -6.35 18.61
CA LEU A 82 5.37 -7.44 18.77
C LEU A 82 6.82 -6.98 18.56
N TYR A 83 7.06 -6.16 17.54
CA TYR A 83 8.40 -5.79 17.10
C TYR A 83 8.94 -4.52 17.77
N TYR A 84 8.05 -3.67 18.27
CA TYR A 84 8.39 -2.38 18.91
C TYR A 84 7.70 -2.25 20.28
N PRO A 85 7.93 -3.22 21.23
CA PRO A 85 7.19 -3.25 22.50
C PRO A 85 7.50 -2.06 23.43
N ASP A 86 8.66 -1.42 23.24
CA ASP A 86 9.14 -0.33 24.09
C ASP A 86 8.68 1.05 23.62
N TYR A 87 7.93 1.13 22.50
CA TYR A 87 7.48 2.38 21.89
C TYR A 87 5.96 2.48 21.84
N VAL A 88 5.46 3.70 21.92
CA VAL A 88 4.08 4.02 21.53
C VAL A 88 4.01 4.09 20.02
N VAL A 89 3.53 3.01 19.39
CA VAL A 89 3.50 2.88 17.93
C VAL A 89 2.07 2.88 17.39
N SER A 90 1.88 3.51 16.24
CA SER A 90 0.61 3.51 15.53
C SER A 90 0.77 2.96 14.10
N ASN A 91 -0.06 1.97 13.76
CA ASN A 91 -0.10 1.38 12.42
C ASN A 91 -1.16 2.09 11.58
N ARG A 92 -0.71 2.79 10.53
CA ARG A 92 -1.54 3.51 9.56
C ARG A 92 -1.45 2.90 8.16
N GLY A 93 -1.24 1.58 8.09
CA GLY A 93 -1.29 0.82 6.84
C GLY A 93 -2.72 0.51 6.42
N ILE A 94 -2.99 0.58 5.11
CA ILE A 94 -4.25 0.13 4.50
C ILE A 94 -3.93 -0.78 3.33
N GLY A 95 -4.47 -2.01 3.34
CA GLY A 95 -4.25 -2.98 2.27
C GLY A 95 -4.68 -2.44 0.90
N GLY A 96 -3.81 -2.60 -0.12
CA GLY A 96 -4.06 -2.13 -1.48
C GLY A 96 -3.82 -0.63 -1.72
N GLU A 97 -3.36 0.12 -0.72
CA GLU A 97 -3.17 1.56 -0.79
C GLU A 97 -2.12 1.97 -1.82
N THR A 98 -2.34 3.12 -2.44
CA THR A 98 -1.43 3.77 -3.40
C THR A 98 -0.85 5.06 -2.80
N THR A 99 0.13 5.66 -3.49
CA THR A 99 0.63 6.99 -3.09
C THR A 99 -0.48 8.04 -3.10
N HIS A 100 -1.40 8.01 -4.08
CA HIS A 100 -2.54 8.95 -4.13
C HIS A 100 -3.48 8.78 -2.94
N GLY A 101 -3.88 7.55 -2.61
CA GLY A 101 -4.76 7.32 -1.48
C GLY A 101 -4.09 7.66 -0.14
N LEU A 102 -2.78 7.42 0.01
CA LEU A 102 -2.05 7.86 1.20
C LEU A 102 -2.03 9.38 1.32
N GLU A 103 -1.79 10.12 0.23
CA GLU A 103 -1.80 11.58 0.19
C GLU A 103 -3.14 12.13 0.70
N GLU A 104 -4.26 11.63 0.18
CA GLU A 104 -5.61 12.07 0.55
C GLU A 104 -5.92 11.91 2.05
N ARG A 105 -5.30 10.91 2.72
CA ARG A 105 -5.54 10.60 4.13
C ARG A 105 -4.43 11.03 5.11
N LEU A 106 -3.41 11.76 4.67
CA LEU A 106 -2.30 12.17 5.53
C LEU A 106 -2.77 12.92 6.77
N LYS A 107 -3.83 13.72 6.65
CA LYS A 107 -4.39 14.46 7.79
C LYS A 107 -4.72 13.52 8.96
N VAL A 108 -5.58 12.54 8.75
CA VAL A 108 -6.01 11.61 9.81
C VAL A 108 -4.91 10.60 10.16
N SER A 109 -4.00 10.30 9.22
CA SER A 109 -2.99 9.27 9.41
C SER A 109 -1.72 9.77 10.11
N ALA A 110 -1.41 11.05 9.98
CA ALA A 110 -0.16 11.62 10.52
C ALA A 110 -0.32 13.01 11.12
N TYR A 111 -0.99 13.96 10.42
CA TYR A 111 -0.97 15.36 10.84
C TYR A 111 -1.73 15.58 12.15
N ASP A 112 -2.90 14.96 12.33
CA ASP A 112 -3.68 15.07 13.56
C ASP A 112 -3.03 14.33 14.75
N LEU A 113 -2.17 13.34 14.46
CA LEU A 113 -1.47 12.53 15.48
C LEU A 113 -0.18 13.20 15.97
N LYS A 114 0.52 13.93 15.09
CA LYS A 114 1.81 14.58 15.34
C LYS A 114 2.82 13.67 16.05
N PRO A 115 3.25 12.56 15.43
CA PRO A 115 4.20 11.63 16.02
C PRO A 115 5.61 12.23 16.09
N LYS A 116 6.51 11.65 16.90
CA LYS A 116 7.94 12.01 16.90
C LYS A 116 8.63 11.55 15.63
N VAL A 117 8.28 10.36 15.13
CA VAL A 117 8.86 9.74 13.92
C VAL A 117 7.74 9.24 13.00
N VAL A 118 7.87 9.51 11.71
CA VAL A 118 7.10 8.87 10.63
C VAL A 118 8.00 7.87 9.92
N VAL A 119 7.55 6.63 9.77
CA VAL A 119 8.14 5.61 8.89
C VAL A 119 7.20 5.36 7.74
N MET A 120 7.64 5.54 6.49
CA MET A 120 6.78 5.42 5.31
C MET A 120 7.29 4.38 4.33
N LEU A 121 6.42 3.40 4.00
CA LEU A 121 6.60 2.40 2.95
C LEU A 121 5.35 2.38 2.06
N ILE A 122 5.42 2.98 0.88
CA ILE A 122 4.29 3.11 -0.04
C ILE A 122 4.74 3.08 -1.50
N GLY A 123 3.88 2.64 -2.41
CA GLY A 123 4.08 2.70 -3.85
C GLY A 123 4.13 1.34 -4.55
N GLY A 124 4.16 0.22 -3.80
CA GLY A 124 4.15 -1.12 -4.36
C GLY A 124 2.93 -1.42 -5.23
N ASN A 125 1.78 -0.82 -4.93
CA ASN A 125 0.53 -1.02 -5.67
C ASN A 125 0.39 -0.17 -6.94
N ASN A 126 1.19 0.90 -7.10
CA ASN A 126 1.14 1.79 -8.26
C ASN A 126 2.54 2.18 -8.76
N LEU A 127 3.44 1.20 -8.90
CA LEU A 127 4.85 1.39 -9.28
C LEU A 127 5.07 2.31 -10.47
N ASN A 128 4.20 2.26 -11.49
CA ASN A 128 4.35 3.05 -12.71
C ASN A 128 4.05 4.55 -12.50
N THR A 129 3.20 4.88 -11.54
CA THR A 129 2.71 6.25 -11.30
C THR A 129 3.07 6.79 -9.92
N MET A 130 3.67 5.98 -9.05
CA MET A 130 3.89 6.33 -7.65
C MET A 130 4.68 7.63 -7.44
N ILE A 131 5.59 7.95 -8.34
CA ILE A 131 6.44 9.14 -8.22
C ILE A 131 5.69 10.44 -8.57
N GLU A 132 4.56 10.35 -9.28
CA GLU A 132 3.79 11.52 -9.74
C GLU A 132 3.37 12.42 -8.57
N ASN A 133 3.00 11.83 -7.43
CA ASN A 133 2.58 12.56 -6.23
C ASN A 133 3.39 12.20 -4.96
N TYR A 134 4.45 11.39 -5.08
CA TYR A 134 5.27 11.01 -3.92
C TYR A 134 5.90 12.23 -3.25
N GLU A 135 6.34 13.20 -4.04
CA GLU A 135 6.91 14.43 -3.54
C GLU A 135 5.87 15.32 -2.83
N ASP A 136 4.61 15.33 -3.26
CA ASP A 136 3.53 16.07 -2.62
C ASP A 136 3.26 15.54 -1.19
N ILE A 137 3.35 14.22 -1.01
CA ILE A 137 3.33 13.60 0.33
C ILE A 137 4.45 14.17 1.22
N LEU A 138 5.68 14.27 0.69
CA LEU A 138 6.84 14.76 1.46
C LEU A 138 6.71 16.24 1.80
N ILE A 139 6.20 17.05 0.88
CA ILE A 139 5.87 18.47 1.11
C ILE A 139 4.82 18.57 2.23
N GLY A 140 3.76 17.79 2.13
CA GLY A 140 2.70 17.78 3.14
C GLY A 140 3.21 17.38 4.53
N LEU A 141 4.09 16.36 4.63
CA LEU A 141 4.73 15.97 5.89
C LEU A 141 5.59 17.12 6.44
N LYS A 142 6.40 17.77 5.60
CA LYS A 142 7.28 18.88 6.00
C LYS A 142 6.50 20.06 6.53
N ASP A 143 5.43 20.44 5.84
CA ASP A 143 4.64 21.64 6.16
C ASP A 143 3.77 21.45 7.42
N ASN A 144 3.21 20.23 7.61
CA ASN A 144 2.30 19.97 8.72
C ASN A 144 2.98 19.33 9.94
N LEU A 145 4.17 18.76 9.79
CA LEU A 145 4.90 18.06 10.84
C LEU A 145 6.38 18.53 10.93
N PRO A 146 6.64 19.84 11.13
CA PRO A 146 8.00 20.40 11.05
C PRO A 146 8.96 19.87 12.12
N ASN A 147 8.45 19.32 13.23
CA ASN A 147 9.24 18.76 14.33
C ASN A 147 9.31 17.23 14.32
N THR A 148 8.68 16.57 13.33
CA THR A 148 8.67 15.11 13.19
C THR A 148 9.83 14.65 12.32
N LYS A 149 10.55 13.63 12.74
CA LYS A 149 11.57 12.97 11.90
C LYS A 149 10.89 12.02 10.92
N VAL A 150 11.40 11.94 9.69
CA VAL A 150 10.82 11.08 8.64
C VAL A 150 11.84 10.08 8.14
N ILE A 151 11.42 8.81 8.12
CA ILE A 151 12.16 7.69 7.54
C ILE A 151 11.40 7.23 6.29
N LEU A 152 12.07 7.29 5.14
CA LEU A 152 11.57 6.77 3.87
C LEU A 152 12.18 5.40 3.63
N LEU A 153 11.35 4.37 3.59
CA LEU A 153 11.79 3.02 3.26
C LEU A 153 11.80 2.83 1.75
N SER A 154 12.81 2.14 1.23
CA SER A 154 12.77 1.70 -0.16
C SER A 154 11.60 0.72 -0.36
N LEU A 155 11.09 0.61 -1.59
CA LEU A 155 10.28 -0.53 -2.00
C LEU A 155 11.07 -1.81 -1.80
N THR A 156 10.37 -2.89 -1.51
CA THR A 156 10.94 -4.19 -1.17
C THR A 156 11.15 -5.05 -2.41
N ALA A 157 12.03 -6.04 -2.33
CA ALA A 157 12.15 -7.06 -3.34
C ALA A 157 10.86 -7.90 -3.42
N MET A 158 10.49 -8.29 -4.62
CA MET A 158 9.32 -9.10 -4.95
C MET A 158 9.75 -10.39 -5.62
N GLY A 159 8.88 -11.41 -5.57
CA GLY A 159 9.14 -12.71 -6.20
C GLY A 159 7.88 -13.31 -6.79
N LYS A 160 7.97 -14.55 -7.31
CA LYS A 160 6.87 -15.26 -7.96
C LYS A 160 6.25 -14.40 -9.08
N ASP A 161 4.93 -14.26 -9.10
CA ASP A 161 4.20 -13.48 -10.10
C ASP A 161 4.57 -11.98 -10.10
N TRP A 162 5.22 -11.49 -9.04
CA TRP A 162 5.60 -10.09 -8.86
C TRP A 162 7.07 -9.79 -9.17
N GLY A 163 7.94 -10.83 -9.29
CA GLY A 163 9.39 -10.67 -9.47
C GLY A 163 9.78 -9.80 -10.68
N HIS A 164 8.98 -9.85 -11.76
CA HIS A 164 9.17 -9.00 -12.94
C HIS A 164 9.08 -7.49 -12.65
N LYS A 165 8.58 -7.09 -11.48
CA LYS A 165 8.47 -5.68 -11.06
C LYS A 165 9.70 -5.14 -10.34
N ASN A 166 10.70 -6.00 -10.05
CA ASN A 166 11.89 -5.58 -9.31
C ASN A 166 12.70 -4.49 -10.02
N GLU A 167 12.75 -4.50 -11.36
CA GLU A 167 13.46 -3.47 -12.12
C GLU A 167 12.86 -2.08 -11.87
N ILE A 168 11.54 -1.93 -12.00
CA ILE A 168 10.88 -0.65 -11.76
C ILE A 168 10.92 -0.24 -10.28
N ALA A 169 10.87 -1.21 -9.36
CA ALA A 169 11.04 -0.95 -7.94
C ALA A 169 12.44 -0.37 -7.66
N CYS A 170 13.50 -0.95 -8.21
CA CYS A 170 14.87 -0.42 -8.09
C CYS A 170 14.99 1.01 -8.64
N LEU A 171 14.42 1.30 -9.83
CA LEU A 171 14.42 2.64 -10.41
C LEU A 171 13.70 3.65 -9.50
N ASN A 172 12.56 3.27 -8.92
CA ASN A 172 11.84 4.11 -7.99
C ASN A 172 12.60 4.29 -6.67
N ASN A 173 13.30 3.27 -6.17
CA ASN A 173 14.12 3.37 -4.96
C ASN A 173 15.23 4.41 -5.09
N VAL A 174 15.84 4.54 -6.28
CA VAL A 174 16.78 5.63 -6.56
C VAL A 174 16.11 7.00 -6.42
N LYS A 175 14.89 7.16 -6.95
CA LYS A 175 14.14 8.42 -6.84
C LYS A 175 13.72 8.72 -5.40
N ILE A 176 13.25 7.70 -4.64
CA ILE A 176 12.91 7.86 -3.23
C ILE A 176 14.14 8.34 -2.44
N LYS A 177 15.32 7.74 -2.69
CA LYS A 177 16.56 8.14 -2.04
C LYS A 177 16.93 9.59 -2.34
N LEU A 178 16.83 10.02 -3.60
CA LEU A 178 17.11 11.42 -4.00
C LEU A 178 16.11 12.40 -3.35
N LEU A 179 14.84 12.01 -3.23
CA LEU A 179 13.83 12.80 -2.54
C LEU A 179 14.12 12.85 -1.03
N ALA A 180 14.56 11.76 -0.41
CA ALA A 180 14.97 11.78 1.00
C ALA A 180 16.10 12.78 1.23
N GLU A 181 17.15 12.76 0.38
CA GLU A 181 18.25 13.72 0.42
C GLU A 181 17.76 15.17 0.24
N LYS A 182 16.83 15.40 -0.71
CA LYS A 182 16.27 16.74 -0.98
C LYS A 182 15.52 17.33 0.22
N TYR A 183 14.80 16.50 0.98
CA TYR A 183 13.96 16.93 2.10
C TYR A 183 14.63 16.80 3.47
N ASP A 184 15.89 16.36 3.52
CA ASP A 184 16.63 16.04 4.75
C ASP A 184 15.91 14.96 5.59
N TYR A 185 15.42 13.93 4.90
CA TYR A 185 14.79 12.76 5.48
C TYR A 185 15.73 11.56 5.46
N THR A 186 15.55 10.63 6.38
CA THR A 186 16.37 9.43 6.45
C THR A 186 15.87 8.38 5.43
N PHE A 187 16.74 7.93 4.54
CA PHE A 187 16.46 6.80 3.65
C PHE A 187 16.96 5.49 4.24
N VAL A 188 16.11 4.45 4.18
CA VAL A 188 16.48 3.09 4.63
C VAL A 188 16.21 2.09 3.50
N ASP A 189 17.25 1.37 3.09
CA ASP A 189 17.18 0.32 2.09
C ASP A 189 16.60 -0.97 2.70
N LEU A 190 15.42 -1.36 2.26
CA LEU A 190 14.80 -2.67 2.54
C LEU A 190 14.94 -3.64 1.37
N PHE A 191 15.27 -3.14 0.17
CA PHE A 191 15.36 -4.01 -1.01
C PHE A 191 16.49 -5.01 -0.87
N THR A 192 17.71 -4.53 -0.60
CA THR A 192 18.92 -5.35 -0.54
C THR A 192 18.84 -6.48 0.49
N PRO A 193 18.45 -6.28 1.75
CA PRO A 193 18.42 -7.36 2.75
C PRO A 193 17.32 -8.41 2.48
N LEU A 194 16.33 -8.09 1.65
CA LEU A 194 15.24 -8.99 1.29
C LEU A 194 15.48 -9.71 -0.04
N PHE A 195 16.49 -9.31 -0.83
CA PHE A 195 16.71 -9.77 -2.20
C PHE A 195 17.73 -10.91 -2.27
N ASP A 196 17.32 -12.05 -2.85
CA ASP A 196 18.22 -13.15 -3.19
C ASP A 196 18.80 -12.93 -4.60
N ILE A 197 20.06 -12.52 -4.65
CA ILE A 197 20.78 -12.25 -5.91
C ILE A 197 20.92 -13.49 -6.81
N ASN A 198 20.86 -14.70 -6.25
CA ASN A 198 21.03 -15.92 -7.02
C ASN A 198 19.80 -16.22 -7.90
N ILE A 199 18.63 -15.79 -7.49
CA ILE A 199 17.38 -16.01 -8.22
C ILE A 199 16.73 -14.72 -8.73
N GLY A 200 17.23 -13.55 -8.29
CA GLY A 200 16.69 -12.26 -8.71
C GLY A 200 15.35 -11.89 -8.08
N GLU A 201 15.00 -12.48 -6.94
CA GLU A 201 13.72 -12.33 -6.28
C GLU A 201 13.89 -12.14 -4.76
N VAL A 202 12.80 -11.86 -4.06
CA VAL A 202 12.77 -11.90 -2.59
C VAL A 202 13.07 -13.32 -2.09
N TYR A 203 13.83 -13.46 -1.00
CA TYR A 203 14.05 -14.78 -0.38
C TYR A 203 12.72 -15.46 -0.07
N SER A 204 12.59 -16.73 -0.48
CA SER A 204 11.33 -17.49 -0.38
C SER A 204 10.79 -17.60 1.06
N ASP A 205 11.68 -17.63 2.05
CA ASP A 205 11.33 -17.70 3.47
C ASP A 205 10.76 -16.38 4.01
N TYR A 206 11.01 -15.27 3.32
CA TYR A 206 10.58 -13.92 3.76
C TYR A 206 9.22 -13.51 3.19
N THR A 207 8.68 -14.29 2.24
CA THR A 207 7.41 -13.96 1.59
C THR A 207 6.42 -15.12 1.57
N THR A 208 5.14 -14.82 1.62
CA THR A 208 4.04 -15.81 1.49
C THR A 208 3.66 -16.03 0.02
N ASP A 209 3.58 -14.97 -0.75
CA ASP A 209 3.05 -14.95 -2.12
C ASP A 209 3.95 -14.23 -3.14
N GLY A 210 5.14 -13.79 -2.70
CA GLY A 210 6.08 -13.00 -3.51
C GLY A 210 6.01 -11.51 -3.26
N ALA A 211 5.00 -11.02 -2.50
CA ALA A 211 4.84 -9.60 -2.17
C ALA A 211 4.67 -9.37 -0.66
N HIS A 212 3.87 -10.18 0.03
CA HIS A 212 3.59 -10.03 1.46
C HIS A 212 4.57 -10.83 2.32
N PHE A 213 4.93 -10.28 3.49
CA PHE A 213 5.93 -10.87 4.34
C PHE A 213 5.40 -12.01 5.22
N THR A 214 6.29 -12.96 5.49
CA THR A 214 6.20 -13.88 6.62
C THR A 214 6.69 -13.19 7.90
N SER A 215 6.57 -13.87 9.05
CA SER A 215 7.18 -13.36 10.30
C SER A 215 8.69 -13.15 10.15
N LYS A 216 9.40 -14.04 9.44
CA LYS A 216 10.84 -13.88 9.15
C LYS A 216 11.12 -12.63 8.30
N GLY A 217 10.26 -12.33 7.30
CA GLY A 217 10.38 -11.10 6.51
C GLY A 217 10.24 -9.86 7.38
N TYR A 218 9.25 -9.83 8.29
CA TYR A 218 9.10 -8.73 9.24
C TYR A 218 10.25 -8.64 10.26
N GLU A 219 10.86 -9.76 10.67
CA GLU A 219 12.08 -9.75 11.50
C GLU A 219 13.24 -9.05 10.78
N VAL A 220 13.44 -9.33 9.49
CA VAL A 220 14.46 -8.63 8.67
C VAL A 220 14.14 -7.14 8.58
N VAL A 221 12.92 -6.77 8.24
CA VAL A 221 12.49 -5.35 8.20
C VAL A 221 12.75 -4.67 9.53
N THR A 222 12.37 -5.30 10.65
CA THR A 222 12.58 -4.78 12.00
C THR A 222 14.07 -4.58 12.30
N SER A 223 14.90 -5.55 11.95
CA SER A 223 16.36 -5.49 12.21
C SER A 223 17.05 -4.34 11.52
N VAL A 224 16.50 -3.87 10.40
CA VAL A 224 17.02 -2.74 9.62
C VAL A 224 16.43 -1.41 10.09
N VAL A 225 15.12 -1.37 10.36
CA VAL A 225 14.39 -0.12 10.66
C VAL A 225 14.54 0.31 12.12
N LYS A 226 14.48 -0.65 13.07
CA LYS A 226 14.48 -0.33 14.51
C LYS A 226 15.74 0.44 14.96
N PRO A 227 16.97 0.08 14.57
CA PRO A 227 18.16 0.85 14.96
C PRO A 227 18.13 2.30 14.48
N VAL A 228 17.50 2.58 13.33
CA VAL A 228 17.37 3.93 12.81
C VAL A 228 16.37 4.73 13.66
N ILE A 229 15.20 4.12 14.00
CA ILE A 229 14.24 4.72 14.91
C ILE A 229 14.89 5.03 16.26
N ASP A 230 15.62 4.06 16.84
CA ASP A 230 16.33 4.21 18.12
C ASP A 230 17.26 5.43 18.09
N SER A 231 18.03 5.58 17.01
CA SER A 231 18.95 6.72 16.86
C SER A 231 18.26 8.08 16.79
N LEU A 232 17.10 8.14 16.13
CA LEU A 232 16.33 9.39 15.97
C LEU A 232 15.58 9.79 17.24
N LEU A 233 15.16 8.81 18.06
CA LEU A 233 14.47 9.08 19.33
C LEU A 233 15.40 9.42 20.47
N VAL A 234 16.65 8.94 20.45
CA VAL A 234 17.69 9.28 21.48
C VAL A 234 18.22 10.70 21.30
N LEU A 235 18.15 11.25 20.08
CA LEU A 235 18.66 12.60 19.75
C LEU A 235 17.65 13.73 20.08
N ASN A 236 16.49 13.40 20.65
CA ASN A 236 15.48 14.33 21.13
C ASN A 236 15.46 14.34 22.67
#